data_f46e71334f3e5d48c71e471940a313e5
#
_entry.id   f46e71334f3e5d48c71e471940a313e5
#
_cell.length_a   1.000
_cell.length_b   1.000
_cell.length_c   1.000
_cell.angle_alpha   90.00
_cell.angle_beta   90.00
_cell.angle_gamma   90.00
#
_symmetry.space_group_name_H-M   'P 1'
#
loop_
_entity.id
_entity.type
_entity.pdbx_description
1 polymer ?
#
loop_
_entity_poly.entity_id
_entity_poly.type
_entity_poly.pdbx_seq_one_letter_code
_entity_poly.pdbx_strand_id
1 'polypeptide(L)'
;MCDARHINRKNNPSPPATFGAAKMWRYDGAMEITTAQKDVRDVFMGGFAGQLVSAMVWGASGAACTWHSLRLGELVLILGGFFIFPLTQLVLRSMGHAYRLPKEHPMNALGMQVAFTLPLTLPLVIGIAALHPAWFYPAFMITLGAHYLPFIFMYGMWQFGVLSATLVASGIAIAMYVPVPASLGAWLTGALLFAFAFVGRRVARSNIPAS
;
A
#
# COMPACT_ATOMS: atom_id res chain seq x y z
N MET A 1 60.46 36.20 -2.23
CA MET A 1 61.10 35.52 -1.12
C MET A 1 60.14 35.67 0.09
N CYS A 2 59.18 34.76 0.27
CA CYS A 2 58.41 34.63 1.47
C CYS A 2 57.78 33.24 1.48
N ASP A 3 58.09 32.54 2.49
CA ASP A 3 58.03 31.15 2.79
C ASP A 3 56.54 30.70 3.07
N ALA A 4 56.09 29.69 2.35
CA ALA A 4 54.78 29.11 2.55
C ALA A 4 54.89 28.06 3.65
N ARG A 5 54.40 28.40 4.86
CA ARG A 5 54.38 27.49 6.03
C ARG A 5 53.36 26.39 5.84
N HIS A 6 53.89 25.15 5.85
CA HIS A 6 53.19 23.89 6.08
C HIS A 6 52.29 23.99 7.32
N ILE A 7 50.99 24.00 7.14
CA ILE A 7 50.04 23.74 8.21
C ILE A 7 49.91 22.24 8.41
N ASN A 8 50.50 21.76 9.48
CA ASN A 8 50.50 20.37 9.95
C ASN A 8 49.08 19.99 10.42
N ARG A 9 48.37 19.21 9.60
CA ARG A 9 47.04 18.64 9.87
C ARG A 9 47.11 17.33 10.64
N LYS A 10 47.81 17.29 11.76
CA LYS A 10 47.85 16.12 12.67
C LYS A 10 47.56 16.62 14.08
N ASN A 11 46.30 16.71 14.46
CA ASN A 11 45.79 16.60 15.83
C ASN A 11 44.33 17.08 15.84
N ASN A 12 43.46 16.28 15.25
CA ASN A 12 42.04 16.40 15.56
C ASN A 12 41.70 15.22 16.47
N PRO A 13 41.37 15.45 17.74
CA PRO A 13 41.01 14.36 18.65
C PRO A 13 39.69 13.72 18.14
N SER A 14 39.71 12.42 18.00
CA SER A 14 38.52 11.61 17.72
C SER A 14 37.41 11.93 18.72
N PRO A 15 36.16 12.16 18.30
CA PRO A 15 35.07 12.34 19.24
C PRO A 15 34.88 11.08 20.09
N PRO A 16 34.50 11.22 21.36
CA PRO A 16 34.37 10.09 22.27
C PRO A 16 33.31 9.12 21.78
N ALA A 17 33.62 7.82 21.92
CA ALA A 17 32.73 6.71 21.61
C ALA A 17 31.49 6.78 22.51
N THR A 18 30.44 7.47 22.06
CA THR A 18 29.13 7.42 22.68
C THR A 18 28.36 6.22 22.15
N PHE A 19 28.17 5.31 23.06
CA PHE A 19 27.18 4.22 23.13
C PHE A 19 26.31 3.95 21.90
N GLY A 20 26.43 2.75 21.35
CA GLY A 20 25.36 1.85 20.86
C GLY A 20 24.36 2.32 19.78
N ALA A 21 24.09 3.61 19.65
CA ALA A 21 23.04 4.13 18.76
C ALA A 21 23.51 4.46 17.33
N ALA A 22 24.82 4.59 17.10
CA ALA A 22 25.38 5.06 15.84
C ALA A 22 25.49 3.98 14.74
N LYS A 23 25.23 2.71 15.04
CA LYS A 23 25.36 1.60 14.09
C LYS A 23 24.07 1.31 13.31
N MET A 24 22.95 1.94 13.68
CA MET A 24 21.63 1.64 13.09
C MET A 24 21.30 2.42 11.81
N TRP A 25 22.07 3.45 11.46
CA TRP A 25 21.74 4.34 10.34
C TRP A 25 22.90 4.62 9.38
N ARG A 26 23.92 3.77 9.36
CA ARG A 26 24.96 3.88 8.33
C ARG A 26 24.47 3.19 7.06
N TYR A 27 23.64 3.88 6.29
CA TYR A 27 23.39 3.58 4.89
C TYR A 27 24.59 4.14 4.09
N ASP A 28 25.61 3.33 3.87
CA ASP A 28 26.66 3.63 2.92
C ASP A 28 26.09 3.48 1.51
N GLY A 29 25.65 4.56 0.92
CA GLY A 29 24.99 4.64 -0.37
C GLY A 29 23.49 4.95 -0.23
N ALA A 30 23.14 6.19 0.13
CA ALA A 30 21.75 6.63 0.16
C ALA A 30 21.13 6.48 -1.23
N MET A 31 20.30 5.44 -1.43
CA MET A 31 19.48 5.32 -2.63
C MET A 31 18.55 6.53 -2.69
N GLU A 32 18.54 7.25 -3.82
CA GLU A 32 17.62 8.35 -4.02
C GLU A 32 16.18 7.85 -3.95
N ILE A 33 15.29 8.65 -3.32
CA ILE A 33 13.87 8.30 -3.17
C ILE A 33 13.22 8.01 -4.52
N THR A 34 13.55 8.79 -5.55
CA THR A 34 13.05 8.63 -6.92
C THR A 34 13.42 7.28 -7.52
N THR A 35 14.65 6.80 -7.28
CA THR A 35 15.13 5.47 -7.69
C THR A 35 14.40 4.38 -6.92
N ALA A 36 14.29 4.50 -5.59
CA ALA A 36 13.57 3.54 -4.77
C ALA A 36 12.09 3.41 -5.17
N GLN A 37 11.43 4.52 -5.47
CA GLN A 37 10.05 4.54 -5.98
C GLN A 37 9.93 3.88 -7.37
N LYS A 38 10.91 4.11 -8.25
CA LYS A 38 10.95 3.46 -9.56
C LYS A 38 11.06 1.94 -9.40
N ASP A 39 11.96 1.45 -8.56
CA ASP A 39 12.12 0.02 -8.32
C ASP A 39 10.82 -0.63 -7.82
N VAL A 40 10.10 0.05 -6.91
CA VAL A 40 8.78 -0.42 -6.43
C VAL A 40 7.76 -0.46 -7.59
N ARG A 41 7.71 0.58 -8.43
CA ARG A 41 6.80 0.61 -9.59
C ARG A 41 7.10 -0.52 -10.57
N ASP A 42 8.37 -0.77 -10.86
CA ASP A 42 8.81 -1.77 -11.83
C ASP A 42 8.52 -3.18 -11.32
N VAL A 43 8.88 -3.48 -10.07
CA VAL A 43 8.64 -4.79 -9.45
C VAL A 43 7.15 -5.09 -9.33
N PHE A 44 6.35 -4.15 -8.84
CA PHE A 44 4.93 -4.36 -8.56
C PHE A 44 4.00 -3.81 -9.66
N MET A 45 4.53 -3.44 -10.82
CA MET A 45 3.77 -2.96 -11.99
C MET A 45 2.84 -1.79 -11.65
N GLY A 46 3.30 -0.83 -10.82
CA GLY A 46 2.47 0.27 -10.34
C GLY A 46 1.31 -0.15 -9.44
N GLY A 47 1.43 -1.30 -8.75
CA GLY A 47 0.39 -1.85 -7.88
C GLY A 47 -0.68 -2.69 -8.59
N PHE A 48 -0.56 -2.90 -9.91
CA PHE A 48 -1.56 -3.59 -10.74
C PHE A 48 -2.00 -4.94 -10.17
N ALA A 49 -1.06 -5.83 -9.90
CA ALA A 49 -1.38 -7.20 -9.46
C ALA A 49 -2.09 -7.21 -8.09
N GLY A 50 -1.62 -6.38 -7.14
CA GLY A 50 -2.24 -6.27 -5.82
C GLY A 50 -3.67 -5.71 -5.88
N GLN A 51 -3.88 -4.64 -6.65
CA GLN A 51 -5.21 -4.06 -6.82
C GLN A 51 -6.17 -5.01 -7.55
N LEU A 52 -5.69 -5.76 -8.56
CA LEU A 52 -6.51 -6.72 -9.28
C LEU A 52 -6.96 -7.87 -8.36
N VAL A 53 -6.05 -8.45 -7.59
CA VAL A 53 -6.39 -9.50 -6.61
C VAL A 53 -7.35 -8.96 -5.55
N SER A 54 -7.09 -7.75 -5.02
CA SER A 54 -8.01 -7.10 -4.07
C SER A 54 -9.39 -6.89 -4.69
N ALA A 55 -9.48 -6.43 -5.93
CA ALA A 55 -10.75 -6.26 -6.64
C ALA A 55 -11.54 -7.58 -6.75
N MET A 56 -10.86 -8.69 -7.02
CA MET A 56 -11.49 -10.02 -7.05
C MET A 56 -12.01 -10.44 -5.67
N VAL A 57 -11.25 -10.22 -4.60
CA VAL A 57 -11.68 -10.54 -3.23
C VAL A 57 -12.89 -9.70 -2.83
N TRP A 58 -12.88 -8.39 -3.13
CA TRP A 58 -14.02 -7.51 -2.87
C TRP A 58 -15.26 -7.88 -3.70
N GLY A 59 -15.07 -8.23 -4.97
CA GLY A 59 -16.14 -8.74 -5.84
C GLY A 59 -16.73 -10.06 -5.32
N ALA A 60 -15.89 -11.01 -4.91
CA ALA A 60 -16.34 -12.27 -4.33
C ALA A 60 -17.13 -12.04 -3.02
N SER A 61 -16.66 -11.11 -2.18
CA SER A 61 -17.37 -10.69 -0.97
C SER A 61 -18.73 -10.07 -1.30
N GLY A 62 -18.77 -9.16 -2.29
CA GLY A 62 -20.02 -8.56 -2.77
C GLY A 62 -21.00 -9.59 -3.30
N ALA A 63 -20.51 -10.56 -4.05
CA ALA A 63 -21.29 -11.69 -4.55
C ALA A 63 -21.88 -12.54 -3.41
N ALA A 64 -21.05 -12.92 -2.45
CA ALA A 64 -21.47 -13.68 -1.27
C ALA A 64 -22.51 -12.90 -0.45
N CYS A 65 -22.32 -11.59 -0.27
CA CYS A 65 -23.26 -10.72 0.43
C CYS A 65 -24.61 -10.62 -0.32
N THR A 66 -24.57 -10.48 -1.65
CA THR A 66 -25.78 -10.27 -2.47
C THR A 66 -26.62 -11.52 -2.59
N TRP A 67 -25.99 -12.69 -2.80
CA TRP A 67 -26.70 -13.93 -3.12
C TRP A 67 -26.88 -14.87 -1.92
N HIS A 68 -26.19 -14.63 -0.82
CA HIS A 68 -26.30 -15.48 0.37
C HIS A 68 -26.62 -14.66 1.62
N SER A 69 -25.62 -13.98 2.21
CA SER A 69 -25.82 -13.19 3.41
C SER A 69 -24.69 -12.18 3.64
N LEU A 70 -25.00 -11.11 4.39
CA LEU A 70 -24.00 -10.14 4.81
C LEU A 70 -22.84 -10.81 5.57
N ARG A 71 -23.15 -11.71 6.50
CA ARG A 71 -22.13 -12.44 7.29
C ARG A 71 -21.18 -13.26 6.41
N LEU A 72 -21.70 -13.93 5.37
CA LEU A 72 -20.84 -14.67 4.46
C LEU A 72 -19.95 -13.72 3.65
N GLY A 73 -20.50 -12.58 3.21
CA GLY A 73 -19.71 -11.53 2.54
C GLY A 73 -18.57 -11.01 3.42
N GLU A 74 -18.85 -10.70 4.69
CA GLU A 74 -17.85 -10.27 5.67
C GLU A 74 -16.75 -11.33 5.85
N LEU A 75 -17.11 -12.60 6.04
CA LEU A 75 -16.16 -13.70 6.16
C LEU A 75 -15.28 -13.86 4.91
N VAL A 76 -15.89 -13.79 3.72
CA VAL A 76 -15.14 -13.88 2.45
C VAL A 76 -14.14 -12.72 2.33
N LEU A 77 -14.51 -11.49 2.73
CA LEU A 77 -13.60 -10.36 2.68
C LEU A 77 -12.45 -10.49 3.69
N ILE A 78 -12.77 -10.84 4.93
CA ILE A 78 -11.77 -10.97 5.99
C ILE A 78 -10.79 -12.11 5.66
N LEU A 79 -11.30 -13.30 5.36
CA LEU A 79 -10.44 -14.44 5.05
C LEU A 79 -9.70 -14.24 3.72
N GLY A 80 -10.40 -13.74 2.68
CA GLY A 80 -9.80 -13.42 1.39
C GLY A 80 -8.69 -12.36 1.51
N GLY A 81 -8.84 -11.42 2.43
CA GLY A 81 -7.85 -10.38 2.73
C GLY A 81 -6.47 -10.96 3.08
N PHE A 82 -6.41 -12.02 3.85
CA PHE A 82 -5.14 -12.70 4.19
C PHE A 82 -4.46 -13.35 2.97
N PHE A 83 -5.23 -13.69 1.94
CA PHE A 83 -4.71 -14.30 0.72
C PHE A 83 -4.30 -13.27 -0.34
N ILE A 84 -4.62 -11.99 -0.18
CA ILE A 84 -4.28 -10.97 -1.19
C ILE A 84 -2.77 -10.95 -1.47
N PHE A 85 -1.94 -10.94 -0.43
CA PHE A 85 -0.49 -10.90 -0.60
C PHE A 85 0.05 -12.13 -1.32
N PRO A 86 -0.18 -13.39 -0.87
CA PRO A 86 0.32 -14.57 -1.58
C PRO A 86 -0.23 -14.70 -3.01
N LEU A 87 -1.49 -14.36 -3.24
CA LEU A 87 -2.07 -14.38 -4.59
C LEU A 87 -1.45 -13.31 -5.49
N THR A 88 -1.16 -12.11 -4.96
CA THR A 88 -0.43 -11.07 -5.70
C THR A 88 0.94 -11.57 -6.14
N GLN A 89 1.67 -12.26 -5.25
CA GLN A 89 2.97 -12.84 -5.59
C GLN A 89 2.84 -13.90 -6.68
N LEU A 90 1.80 -14.72 -6.63
CA LEU A 90 1.52 -15.73 -7.64
C LEU A 90 1.22 -15.09 -9.00
N VAL A 91 0.39 -14.05 -9.04
CA VAL A 91 0.07 -13.29 -10.27
C VAL A 91 1.34 -12.67 -10.87
N LEU A 92 2.19 -12.02 -10.08
CA LEU A 92 3.44 -11.43 -10.57
C LEU A 92 4.36 -12.50 -11.15
N ARG A 93 4.49 -13.65 -10.47
CA ARG A 93 5.28 -14.79 -10.98
C ARG A 93 4.74 -15.33 -12.31
N SER A 94 3.43 -15.52 -12.42
CA SER A 94 2.81 -16.02 -13.65
C SER A 94 2.99 -15.07 -14.84
N MET A 95 3.17 -13.77 -14.55
CA MET A 95 3.46 -12.74 -15.55
C MET A 95 4.95 -12.61 -15.90
N GLY A 96 5.83 -13.42 -15.28
CA GLY A 96 7.28 -13.38 -15.50
C GLY A 96 7.97 -12.16 -14.90
N HIS A 97 7.31 -11.45 -13.98
CA HIS A 97 7.89 -10.27 -13.31
C HIS A 97 8.62 -10.66 -12.01
N ALA A 98 9.59 -9.82 -11.62
CA ALA A 98 10.12 -9.85 -10.27
C ALA A 98 8.97 -9.64 -9.27
N TYR A 99 8.94 -10.42 -8.19
CA TYR A 99 7.84 -10.39 -7.22
C TYR A 99 8.32 -9.92 -5.83
N ARG A 100 9.58 -9.55 -5.72
CA ARG A 100 10.19 -9.06 -4.47
C ARG A 100 11.27 -8.04 -4.79
N LEU A 101 11.36 -7.04 -3.93
CA LEU A 101 12.51 -6.14 -3.86
C LEU A 101 13.71 -6.88 -3.20
N PRO A 102 14.96 -6.44 -3.45
CA PRO A 102 16.13 -6.89 -2.69
C PRO A 102 15.90 -6.76 -1.18
N LYS A 103 16.48 -7.65 -0.36
CA LYS A 103 16.23 -7.69 1.09
C LYS A 103 16.57 -6.36 1.78
N GLU A 104 17.63 -5.70 1.34
CA GLU A 104 18.14 -4.45 1.91
C GLU A 104 17.45 -3.21 1.35
N HIS A 105 16.45 -3.37 0.48
CA HIS A 105 15.78 -2.25 -0.16
C HIS A 105 14.99 -1.39 0.88
N PRO A 106 15.19 -0.05 0.91
CA PRO A 106 14.64 0.81 1.96
C PRO A 106 13.09 0.79 2.03
N MET A 107 12.42 0.56 0.89
CA MET A 107 10.96 0.51 0.82
C MET A 107 10.36 -0.78 1.42
N ASN A 108 11.16 -1.80 1.74
CA ASN A 108 10.65 -3.03 2.39
C ASN A 108 10.07 -2.74 3.77
N ALA A 109 10.73 -1.91 4.57
CA ALA A 109 10.24 -1.54 5.90
C ALA A 109 8.91 -0.80 5.82
N LEU A 110 8.80 0.18 4.91
CA LEU A 110 7.55 0.91 4.68
C LEU A 110 6.44 -0.03 4.16
N GLY A 111 6.76 -0.89 3.18
CA GLY A 111 5.81 -1.87 2.66
C GLY A 111 5.28 -2.81 3.73
N MET A 112 6.13 -3.25 4.66
CA MET A 112 5.74 -4.08 5.79
C MET A 112 4.80 -3.32 6.74
N GLN A 113 5.14 -2.07 7.10
CA GLN A 113 4.28 -1.24 7.97
C GLN A 113 2.90 -1.03 7.34
N VAL A 114 2.88 -0.71 6.05
CA VAL A 114 1.63 -0.51 5.31
C VAL A 114 0.81 -1.82 5.26
N ALA A 115 1.45 -2.97 5.05
CA ALA A 115 0.75 -4.25 5.02
C ALA A 115 0.03 -4.58 6.33
N PHE A 116 0.56 -4.13 7.47
CA PHE A 116 -0.05 -4.36 8.79
C PHE A 116 -1.18 -3.38 9.14
N THR A 117 -1.35 -2.26 8.42
CA THR A 117 -2.40 -1.28 8.77
C THR A 117 -3.82 -1.87 8.71
N LEU A 118 -4.14 -2.67 7.68
CA LEU A 118 -5.47 -3.28 7.57
C LEU A 118 -5.73 -4.34 8.65
N PRO A 119 -4.85 -5.32 8.90
CA PRO A 119 -5.03 -6.24 10.02
C PRO A 119 -5.19 -5.54 11.37
N LEU A 120 -4.45 -4.47 11.63
CA LEU A 120 -4.53 -3.72 12.88
C LEU A 120 -5.82 -2.92 13.04
N THR A 121 -6.43 -2.47 11.93
CA THR A 121 -7.71 -1.75 11.95
C THR A 121 -8.92 -2.68 11.90
N LEU A 122 -8.73 -3.96 11.57
CA LEU A 122 -9.81 -4.94 11.45
C LEU A 122 -10.67 -5.07 12.73
N PRO A 123 -10.11 -5.11 13.96
CA PRO A 123 -10.92 -5.14 15.18
C PRO A 123 -11.87 -3.94 15.29
N LEU A 124 -11.45 -2.75 14.83
CA LEU A 124 -12.30 -1.55 14.82
C LEU A 124 -13.46 -1.72 13.83
N VAL A 125 -13.20 -2.21 12.63
CA VAL A 125 -14.23 -2.47 11.61
C VAL A 125 -15.24 -3.49 12.13
N ILE A 126 -14.77 -4.57 12.74
CA ILE A 126 -15.63 -5.61 13.35
C ILE A 126 -16.46 -5.01 14.49
N GLY A 127 -15.87 -4.20 15.36
CA GLY A 127 -16.57 -3.52 16.45
C GLY A 127 -17.70 -2.61 15.96
N ILE A 128 -17.45 -1.84 14.89
CA ILE A 128 -18.47 -1.00 14.24
C ILE A 128 -19.59 -1.88 13.65
N ALA A 129 -19.22 -2.96 12.95
CA ALA A 129 -20.19 -3.88 12.35
C ALA A 129 -21.04 -4.62 13.39
N ALA A 130 -20.51 -4.89 14.56
CA ALA A 130 -21.26 -5.50 15.67
C ALA A 130 -22.38 -4.59 16.18
N LEU A 131 -22.19 -3.25 16.13
CA LEU A 131 -23.19 -2.27 16.53
C LEU A 131 -24.14 -1.96 15.37
N HIS A 132 -23.60 -1.83 14.16
CA HIS A 132 -24.32 -1.47 12.93
C HIS A 132 -23.83 -2.36 11.77
N PRO A 133 -24.45 -3.54 11.55
CA PRO A 133 -24.00 -4.50 10.53
C PRO A 133 -23.87 -3.91 9.12
N ALA A 134 -24.76 -3.00 8.73
CA ALA A 134 -24.72 -2.32 7.44
C ALA A 134 -23.46 -1.43 7.25
N TRP A 135 -22.76 -1.10 8.32
CA TRP A 135 -21.56 -0.25 8.29
C TRP A 135 -20.25 -1.03 8.10
N PHE A 136 -20.29 -2.35 8.00
CA PHE A 136 -19.09 -3.15 7.76
C PHE A 136 -18.33 -2.69 6.52
N TYR A 137 -18.96 -2.70 5.34
CA TYR A 137 -18.29 -2.30 4.10
C TYR A 137 -17.91 -0.80 4.08
N PRO A 138 -18.78 0.13 4.46
CA PRO A 138 -18.39 1.54 4.57
C PRO A 138 -17.18 1.78 5.46
N ALA A 139 -17.15 1.19 6.65
CA ALA A 139 -16.01 1.32 7.57
C ALA A 139 -14.73 0.71 6.97
N PHE A 140 -14.86 -0.45 6.32
CA PHE A 140 -13.73 -1.08 5.66
C PHE A 140 -13.23 -0.28 4.45
N MET A 141 -14.12 0.38 3.69
CA MET A 141 -13.75 1.30 2.60
C MET A 141 -12.93 2.49 3.11
N ILE A 142 -13.31 3.09 4.23
CA ILE A 142 -12.58 4.20 4.85
C ILE A 142 -11.19 3.74 5.29
N THR A 143 -11.08 2.60 5.96
CA THR A 143 -9.78 2.07 6.41
C THR A 143 -8.90 1.66 5.23
N LEU A 144 -9.48 1.08 4.18
CA LEU A 144 -8.77 0.75 2.94
C LEU A 144 -8.28 2.02 2.23
N GLY A 145 -9.11 3.07 2.18
CA GLY A 145 -8.70 4.36 1.63
C GLY A 145 -7.50 4.93 2.40
N ALA A 146 -7.54 4.93 3.72
CA ALA A 146 -6.41 5.35 4.56
C ALA A 146 -5.15 4.49 4.31
N HIS A 147 -5.31 3.18 4.10
CA HIS A 147 -4.22 2.27 3.75
C HIS A 147 -3.53 2.65 2.43
N TYR A 148 -4.24 3.24 1.46
CA TYR A 148 -3.65 3.66 0.19
C TYR A 148 -2.86 4.98 0.26
N LEU A 149 -2.98 5.80 1.31
CA LEU A 149 -2.23 7.06 1.43
C LEU A 149 -0.70 6.87 1.38
N PRO A 150 -0.09 5.95 2.13
CA PRO A 150 1.35 5.72 2.06
C PRO A 150 1.84 5.25 0.69
N PHE A 151 0.96 4.68 -0.15
CA PHE A 151 1.32 4.25 -1.50
C PHE A 151 1.67 5.42 -2.42
N ILE A 152 1.14 6.63 -2.15
CA ILE A 152 1.54 7.85 -2.88
C ILE A 152 3.05 8.03 -2.77
N PHE A 153 3.59 7.91 -1.56
CA PHE A 153 5.03 8.04 -1.34
C PHE A 153 5.79 6.80 -1.81
N MET A 154 5.30 5.60 -1.50
CA MET A 154 5.98 4.34 -1.81
C MET A 154 6.17 4.13 -3.32
N TYR A 155 5.19 4.50 -4.12
CA TYR A 155 5.23 4.39 -5.59
C TYR A 155 5.61 5.70 -6.29
N GLY A 156 5.58 6.85 -5.59
CA GLY A 156 5.69 8.17 -6.21
C GLY A 156 4.56 8.45 -7.21
N MET A 157 3.33 7.96 -6.93
CA MET A 157 2.18 7.99 -7.83
C MET A 157 0.97 8.62 -7.14
N TRP A 158 0.59 9.84 -7.53
CA TRP A 158 -0.52 10.60 -6.94
C TRP A 158 -1.90 9.94 -7.11
N GLN A 159 -2.03 9.03 -8.09
CA GLN A 159 -3.27 8.29 -8.36
C GLN A 159 -3.75 7.47 -7.16
N PHE A 160 -2.84 7.00 -6.31
CA PHE A 160 -3.22 6.35 -5.05
C PHE A 160 -3.92 7.31 -4.09
N GLY A 161 -3.61 8.62 -4.16
CA GLY A 161 -4.32 9.65 -3.41
C GLY A 161 -5.76 9.83 -3.90
N VAL A 162 -5.99 9.80 -5.22
CA VAL A 162 -7.34 9.85 -5.79
C VAL A 162 -8.13 8.60 -5.40
N LEU A 163 -7.54 7.42 -5.51
CA LEU A 163 -8.17 6.17 -5.07
C LEU A 163 -8.54 6.24 -3.57
N SER A 164 -7.60 6.68 -2.74
CA SER A 164 -7.81 6.86 -1.30
C SER A 164 -8.99 7.80 -1.02
N ALA A 165 -8.97 9.01 -1.60
CA ALA A 165 -10.02 10.00 -1.42
C ALA A 165 -11.40 9.49 -1.89
N THR A 166 -11.44 8.80 -3.03
CA THR A 166 -12.67 8.22 -3.57
C THR A 166 -13.24 7.13 -2.66
N LEU A 167 -12.38 6.23 -2.14
CA LEU A 167 -12.81 5.18 -1.21
C LEU A 167 -13.35 5.76 0.10
N VAL A 168 -12.63 6.73 0.68
CA VAL A 168 -13.06 7.39 1.92
C VAL A 168 -14.37 8.14 1.72
N ALA A 169 -14.46 8.97 0.68
CA ALA A 169 -15.68 9.73 0.40
C ALA A 169 -16.88 8.82 0.12
N SER A 170 -16.68 7.75 -0.66
CA SER A 170 -17.74 6.77 -0.94
C SER A 170 -18.17 6.02 0.32
N GLY A 171 -17.21 5.61 1.17
CA GLY A 171 -17.52 4.95 2.45
C GLY A 171 -18.34 5.85 3.37
N ILE A 172 -17.95 7.11 3.53
CA ILE A 172 -18.70 8.10 4.31
C ILE A 172 -20.11 8.33 3.72
N ALA A 173 -20.19 8.51 2.39
CA ALA A 173 -21.46 8.76 1.72
C ALA A 173 -22.44 7.59 1.92
N ILE A 174 -21.99 6.34 1.76
CA ILE A 174 -22.81 5.15 1.97
C ILE A 174 -23.24 5.04 3.43
N ALA A 175 -22.34 5.26 4.39
CA ALA A 175 -22.66 5.14 5.80
C ALA A 175 -23.71 6.16 6.27
N MET A 176 -23.64 7.40 5.75
CA MET A 176 -24.42 8.52 6.30
C MET A 176 -25.65 8.90 5.51
N TYR A 177 -25.65 8.71 4.19
CA TYR A 177 -26.64 9.36 3.33
C TYR A 177 -27.46 8.42 2.44
N VAL A 178 -27.06 7.16 2.31
CA VAL A 178 -27.62 6.31 1.26
C VAL A 178 -28.26 5.05 1.86
N PRO A 179 -29.60 4.92 1.88
CA PRO A 179 -30.27 3.67 2.22
C PRO A 179 -30.10 2.69 1.06
N VAL A 180 -28.97 1.97 1.01
CA VAL A 180 -28.61 1.05 -0.07
C VAL A 180 -28.41 -0.37 0.43
N PRO A 181 -28.46 -1.37 -0.45
CA PRO A 181 -28.10 -2.73 -0.10
C PRO A 181 -26.68 -2.77 0.51
N ALA A 182 -26.51 -3.54 1.59
CA ALA A 182 -25.22 -3.66 2.27
C ALA A 182 -24.08 -4.04 1.32
N SER A 183 -24.36 -4.82 0.27
CA SER A 183 -23.35 -5.26 -0.72
C SER A 183 -22.82 -4.14 -1.63
N LEU A 184 -23.48 -2.96 -1.70
CA LEU A 184 -23.04 -1.87 -2.59
C LEU A 184 -21.59 -1.46 -2.31
N GLY A 185 -21.21 -1.31 -1.04
CA GLY A 185 -19.85 -0.96 -0.67
C GLY A 185 -18.82 -1.94 -1.20
N ALA A 186 -19.12 -3.23 -1.16
CA ALA A 186 -18.24 -4.26 -1.69
C ALA A 186 -18.08 -4.17 -3.21
N TRP A 187 -19.18 -4.06 -3.96
CA TRP A 187 -19.17 -3.95 -5.42
C TRP A 187 -18.47 -2.69 -5.88
N LEU A 188 -18.77 -1.54 -5.26
CA LEU A 188 -18.15 -0.26 -5.59
C LEU A 188 -16.64 -0.30 -5.36
N THR A 189 -16.20 -0.84 -4.22
CA THR A 189 -14.78 -0.98 -3.92
C THR A 189 -14.09 -1.90 -4.92
N GLY A 190 -14.68 -3.04 -5.23
CA GLY A 190 -14.15 -3.97 -6.24
C GLY A 190 -13.99 -3.29 -7.61
N ALA A 191 -15.01 -2.54 -8.05
CA ALA A 191 -14.98 -1.81 -9.32
C ALA A 191 -13.91 -0.70 -9.32
N LEU A 192 -13.78 0.08 -8.24
CA LEU A 192 -12.76 1.11 -8.10
C LEU A 192 -11.35 0.51 -8.15
N LEU A 193 -11.09 -0.54 -7.38
CA LEU A 193 -9.79 -1.22 -7.36
C LEU A 193 -9.45 -1.79 -8.74
N PHE A 194 -10.42 -2.40 -9.42
CA PHE A 194 -10.24 -2.91 -10.76
C PHE A 194 -9.87 -1.81 -11.74
N ALA A 195 -10.60 -0.70 -11.76
CA ALA A 195 -10.33 0.42 -12.65
C ALA A 195 -8.94 1.03 -12.37
N PHE A 196 -8.61 1.27 -11.08
CA PHE A 196 -7.33 1.85 -10.70
C PHE A 196 -6.13 0.91 -10.90
N ALA A 197 -6.32 -0.41 -10.92
CA ALA A 197 -5.28 -1.36 -11.32
C ALA A 197 -4.75 -1.03 -12.74
N PHE A 198 -5.65 -0.80 -13.68
CA PHE A 198 -5.26 -0.45 -15.05
C PHE A 198 -4.70 0.97 -15.18
N VAL A 199 -5.24 1.93 -14.42
CA VAL A 199 -4.68 3.30 -14.35
C VAL A 199 -3.25 3.25 -13.84
N GLY A 200 -3.01 2.58 -12.71
CA GLY A 200 -1.67 2.42 -12.11
C GLY A 200 -0.68 1.78 -13.09
N ARG A 201 -1.09 0.72 -13.78
CA ARG A 201 -0.25 0.06 -14.77
C ARG A 201 0.09 0.97 -15.97
N ARG A 202 -0.87 1.77 -16.45
CA ARG A 202 -0.62 2.72 -17.55
C ARG A 202 0.38 3.79 -17.13
N VAL A 203 0.17 4.41 -15.98
CA VAL A 203 1.06 5.46 -15.46
C VAL A 203 2.46 4.92 -15.17
N ALA A 204 2.58 3.73 -14.58
CA ALA A 204 3.88 3.10 -14.35
C ALA A 204 4.66 2.90 -15.66
N ARG A 205 3.98 2.55 -16.75
CA ARG A 205 4.60 2.39 -18.08
C ARG A 205 4.97 3.71 -18.76
N SER A 206 4.16 4.77 -18.60
CA SER A 206 4.44 6.09 -19.20
C SER A 206 5.63 6.81 -18.56
N ASN A 207 6.00 6.44 -17.34
CA ASN A 207 7.15 6.99 -16.61
C ASN A 207 8.47 6.26 -16.90
N ILE A 208 8.48 5.30 -17.83
CA ILE A 208 9.71 4.69 -18.35
C ILE A 208 10.21 5.59 -19.49
N PRO A 209 11.41 6.23 -19.38
CA PRO A 209 11.98 6.96 -20.51
C PRO A 209 12.13 6.00 -21.69
N ALA A 210 11.68 6.45 -22.88
CA ALA A 210 11.95 5.72 -24.12
C ALA A 210 13.49 5.66 -24.28
N SER A 211 14.03 4.44 -24.21
CA SER A 211 15.45 4.12 -24.44
C SER A 211 15.80 4.20 -25.91
#